data_c90ae5167458978de2bfea4d2e12367f
#
_entry.id   c90ae5167458978de2bfea4d2e12367f
#
_cell.length_a   1.000
_cell.length_b   1.000
_cell.length_c   1.000
_cell.angle_alpha   90.00
_cell.angle_beta   90.00
_cell.angle_gamma   90.00
#
_symmetry.space_group_name_H-M   'P 1'
#
loop_
_entity.id
_entity.type
_entity.pdbx_description
1 polymer ?
#
loop_
_entity_poly.entity_id
_entity_poly.type
_entity_poly.pdbx_seq_one_letter_code
_entity_poly.pdbx_strand_id
1 'polypeptide(L)'
;MIINLSDKLISPHSIFLNPMKTDKKPQSRRGMVVFEGESSNLITQYLQNQANINVPAVKTTETQKPYKNDLRTLFTTNNAKILAILMRTFTANDSNGNEYIDANEKPGTFIGAIDRLDEVKAQGFNTLHLLPINPPGYNNAFGTAGSVYAPEDLLKIDPVLIDKNDPRSDKEQFKAFVDECHKRGIRVMVDMPSCASYDLYQSKPELMAIEKDGTPKTPGGWEDIRMFQPWDDEGKRTLNPKLLEYHRKFVDMLIDAGVDGIRADVARTKPVEFWDILIPYSRKRNPEFAWLAESYTYEDASPQANMPYDRPEDSLRAGFDAYYGQYHIFHEWPNAKALHNYVIENLNLSYRVDNGKSVIGSFATHDDISPMFHGGVVYCNLTSGLQATLPMMNPYIVDGFQSGDKYVYEYGNKVTDAPSGTDSNYMKVHEGKMDIFNLSRKPGGDSPEIGRFMAECFKLRDRYEHILRRGSYIVLDKEKDPQDQIIAFARHRQGKTILVIANKDVNHTVACKIKVPTMSENQKLNNLLPSYGQESKFQVSKGEVGAVVAPGRIHVFEIDTPQIELYSNNVYKQH
;
A
#
# COMPACT_ATOMS: atom_id res chain seq x y z
N MET A 1 32.05 11.44 -13.84
CA MET A 1 31.97 12.39 -12.73
C MET A 1 30.82 11.90 -11.84
N ILE A 2 31.14 11.06 -10.87
CA ILE A 2 30.15 10.45 -9.96
C ILE A 2 29.86 11.51 -8.93
N ILE A 3 28.65 12.08 -8.97
CA ILE A 3 28.18 12.97 -7.91
C ILE A 3 27.68 12.08 -6.78
N ASN A 4 28.41 12.13 -5.69
CA ASN A 4 28.09 11.46 -4.44
C ASN A 4 26.87 12.17 -3.81
N LEU A 5 25.70 11.55 -3.88
CA LEU A 5 24.44 12.04 -3.30
C LEU A 5 24.28 11.62 -1.82
N SER A 6 25.40 11.29 -1.15
CA SER A 6 25.39 10.65 0.16
C SER A 6 25.11 11.55 1.37
N ASP A 7 24.87 12.86 1.21
CA ASP A 7 24.92 13.75 2.38
C ASP A 7 23.58 14.32 2.89
N LYS A 8 22.41 13.86 2.42
CA LYS A 8 21.12 14.32 2.99
C LYS A 8 19.92 13.41 2.69
N LEU A 9 20.01 12.11 2.88
CA LEU A 9 18.82 11.27 2.95
C LEU A 9 18.67 10.74 4.38
N ILE A 10 17.75 11.36 5.10
CA ILE A 10 17.35 10.99 6.45
C ILE A 10 16.55 9.68 6.37
N SER A 11 16.84 8.73 7.26
CA SER A 11 16.12 7.46 7.44
C SER A 11 14.61 7.69 7.57
N PRO A 12 13.75 6.83 7.00
CA PRO A 12 12.29 6.94 7.10
C PRO A 12 11.75 7.01 8.54
N HIS A 13 12.53 6.60 9.51
CA HIS A 13 12.16 6.63 10.92
C HIS A 13 12.66 7.85 11.70
N SER A 14 13.20 8.88 11.04
CA SER A 14 13.73 10.08 11.72
C SER A 14 13.21 11.41 11.19
N ILE A 15 12.14 11.42 10.40
CA ILE A 15 11.52 12.67 9.95
C ILE A 15 10.48 13.10 10.99
N PHE A 16 10.95 13.67 12.09
CA PHE A 16 10.10 14.41 13.00
C PHE A 16 9.98 15.85 12.52
N LEU A 17 8.79 16.19 12.07
CA LEU A 17 8.44 17.58 11.82
C LEU A 17 8.41 18.34 13.15
N ASN A 18 9.31 19.30 13.33
CA ASN A 18 9.19 20.29 14.38
C ASN A 18 7.84 21.00 14.26
N PRO A 19 7.02 21.04 15.32
CA PRO A 19 5.76 21.78 15.26
C PRO A 19 6.06 23.28 15.16
N MET A 20 5.55 23.91 14.10
CA MET A 20 5.48 25.36 14.04
C MET A 20 4.64 25.86 15.21
N LYS A 21 5.27 26.60 16.12
CA LYS A 21 4.56 27.34 17.16
C LYS A 21 3.66 28.38 16.50
N THR A 22 2.37 28.14 16.51
CA THR A 22 1.37 29.15 16.27
C THR A 22 0.72 29.50 17.61
N ASP A 23 1.20 30.57 18.24
CA ASP A 23 0.47 31.24 19.31
C ASP A 23 -0.79 31.89 18.71
N LYS A 24 -1.95 31.30 18.92
CA LYS A 24 -3.24 32.01 19.07
C LYS A 24 -4.34 31.02 19.51
N LYS A 25 -4.79 31.21 20.75
CA LYS A 25 -6.00 30.58 21.30
C LYS A 25 -7.23 31.01 20.50
N PRO A 26 -8.12 30.12 20.10
CA PRO A 26 -9.44 30.48 19.65
C PRO A 26 -10.38 30.63 20.84
N GLN A 27 -11.07 31.77 20.87
CA GLN A 27 -12.18 32.03 21.79
C GLN A 27 -13.39 31.20 21.40
N SER A 28 -13.98 30.56 22.40
CA SER A 28 -15.24 29.84 22.31
C SER A 28 -16.39 30.75 21.85
N ARG A 29 -17.10 30.37 20.78
CA ARG A 29 -18.51 30.78 20.57
C ARG A 29 -19.34 29.52 20.33
N ARG A 30 -20.20 29.24 21.31
CA ARG A 30 -21.31 28.31 21.22
C ARG A 30 -22.30 28.83 20.16
N GLY A 31 -22.68 27.97 19.23
CA GLY A 31 -23.80 28.14 18.36
C GLY A 31 -24.20 26.75 17.86
N MET A 32 -25.08 26.11 18.61
CA MET A 32 -25.68 24.84 18.24
C MET A 32 -26.69 25.13 17.12
N VAL A 33 -26.45 24.65 15.92
CA VAL A 33 -27.47 24.57 14.85
C VAL A 33 -27.77 23.11 14.64
N VAL A 34 -28.95 22.71 15.10
CA VAL A 34 -29.53 21.40 14.83
C VAL A 34 -30.01 21.41 13.38
N PHE A 35 -29.45 20.56 12.53
CA PHE A 35 -30.05 20.19 11.25
C PHE A 35 -30.62 18.79 11.39
N GLU A 36 -31.91 18.71 11.67
CA GLU A 36 -32.71 17.52 11.44
C GLU A 36 -33.11 17.44 9.96
N GLY A 37 -32.86 16.28 9.34
CA GLY A 37 -33.81 15.78 8.35
C GLY A 37 -33.47 15.88 6.87
N GLU A 38 -32.23 15.76 6.37
CA GLU A 38 -32.04 15.59 4.90
C GLU A 38 -31.02 14.51 4.46
N SER A 39 -30.18 13.99 5.34
CA SER A 39 -29.14 13.01 4.95
C SER A 39 -29.68 11.58 4.70
N SER A 40 -30.79 11.20 5.32
CA SER A 40 -31.41 9.88 5.09
C SER A 40 -32.08 9.73 3.72
N ASN A 41 -32.52 10.84 3.13
CA ASN A 41 -33.17 10.82 1.82
C ASN A 41 -32.19 10.65 0.64
N LEU A 42 -30.95 11.14 0.77
CA LEU A 42 -29.95 11.03 -0.30
C LEU A 42 -29.40 9.62 -0.43
N ILE A 43 -29.20 8.92 0.68
CA ILE A 43 -28.76 7.51 0.67
C ILE A 43 -29.87 6.62 0.12
N THR A 44 -31.13 6.87 0.52
CA THR A 44 -32.28 6.13 0.01
C THR A 44 -32.51 6.39 -1.49
N GLN A 45 -32.34 7.62 -1.96
CA GLN A 45 -32.38 7.94 -3.39
C GLN A 45 -31.24 7.33 -4.17
N TYR A 46 -30.03 7.27 -3.61
CA TYR A 46 -28.90 6.61 -4.26
C TYR A 46 -29.13 5.10 -4.41
N LEU A 47 -29.63 4.44 -3.36
CA LEU A 47 -29.97 3.01 -3.40
C LEU A 47 -31.17 2.71 -4.31
N GLN A 48 -32.18 3.60 -4.38
CA GLN A 48 -33.32 3.46 -5.28
C GLN A 48 -32.95 3.71 -6.75
N ASN A 49 -32.01 4.62 -7.04
CA ASN A 49 -31.48 4.83 -8.39
C ASN A 49 -30.60 3.66 -8.88
N GLN A 50 -29.97 2.92 -8.00
CA GLN A 50 -29.27 1.66 -8.33
C GLN A 50 -30.24 0.51 -8.60
N ALA A 51 -31.40 0.48 -7.93
CA ALA A 51 -32.44 -0.55 -8.12
C ALA A 51 -33.23 -0.41 -9.44
N ASN A 52 -33.17 0.74 -10.10
CA ASN A 52 -33.88 1.00 -11.37
C ASN A 52 -33.03 0.79 -12.64
N ILE A 53 -31.81 0.28 -12.51
CA ILE A 53 -31.07 -0.23 -13.66
C ILE A 53 -31.57 -1.64 -13.93
N ASN A 54 -32.49 -1.78 -14.86
CA ASN A 54 -32.89 -3.08 -15.41
C ASN A 54 -31.67 -3.72 -16.09
N VAL A 55 -30.87 -4.43 -15.32
CA VAL A 55 -29.87 -5.36 -15.85
C VAL A 55 -30.65 -6.60 -16.29
N PRO A 56 -30.67 -6.96 -17.57
CA PRO A 56 -31.29 -8.22 -18.00
C PRO A 56 -30.64 -9.34 -17.19
N ALA A 57 -31.44 -10.16 -16.54
CA ALA A 57 -30.97 -11.35 -15.85
C ALA A 57 -30.31 -12.27 -16.90
N VAL A 58 -29.00 -12.19 -17.01
CA VAL A 58 -28.20 -13.14 -17.76
C VAL A 58 -28.22 -14.44 -16.94
N LYS A 59 -29.08 -15.36 -17.36
CA LYS A 59 -28.98 -16.76 -16.94
C LYS A 59 -27.72 -17.33 -17.56
N THR A 60 -26.58 -17.15 -16.92
CA THR A 60 -25.38 -17.93 -17.21
C THR A 60 -25.26 -19.01 -16.17
N THR A 61 -25.68 -20.20 -16.52
CA THR A 61 -25.13 -21.44 -15.96
C THR A 61 -23.73 -21.65 -16.56
N GLU A 62 -22.83 -20.72 -16.39
CA GLU A 62 -21.42 -21.00 -16.52
C GLU A 62 -21.02 -21.74 -15.24
N THR A 63 -20.66 -23.01 -15.39
CA THR A 63 -19.92 -23.74 -14.37
C THR A 63 -18.66 -22.93 -14.09
N GLN A 64 -18.65 -22.18 -12.98
CA GLN A 64 -17.49 -21.42 -12.57
C GLN A 64 -16.30 -22.37 -12.51
N LYS A 65 -15.26 -22.07 -13.30
CA LYS A 65 -14.01 -22.81 -13.21
C LYS A 65 -13.54 -22.76 -11.76
N PRO A 66 -13.05 -23.88 -11.19
CA PRO A 66 -12.54 -23.88 -9.83
C PRO A 66 -11.46 -22.81 -9.71
N TYR A 67 -11.50 -22.06 -8.60
CA TYR A 67 -10.49 -21.04 -8.32
C TYR A 67 -9.08 -21.65 -8.36
N LYS A 68 -8.16 -20.92 -8.97
CA LYS A 68 -6.75 -21.28 -9.01
C LYS A 68 -5.95 -20.02 -8.62
N ASN A 69 -5.09 -20.17 -7.62
CA ASN A 69 -4.18 -19.09 -7.25
C ASN A 69 -3.29 -18.70 -8.45
N ASP A 70 -3.15 -17.40 -8.68
CA ASP A 70 -2.28 -16.80 -9.69
C ASP A 70 -1.65 -15.49 -9.18
N LEU A 71 -1.61 -15.28 -7.86
CA LEU A 71 -1.13 -14.03 -7.26
C LEU A 71 0.33 -13.73 -7.64
N ARG A 72 1.17 -14.75 -7.67
CA ARG A 72 2.56 -14.61 -8.14
C ARG A 72 2.62 -14.12 -9.58
N THR A 73 1.79 -14.68 -10.45
CA THR A 73 1.66 -14.22 -11.84
C THR A 73 1.17 -12.77 -11.90
N LEU A 74 0.23 -12.36 -11.04
CA LEU A 74 -0.22 -10.96 -10.98
C LEU A 74 0.92 -10.02 -10.59
N PHE A 75 1.75 -10.37 -9.61
CA PHE A 75 2.92 -9.58 -9.25
C PHE A 75 3.92 -9.47 -10.40
N THR A 76 4.33 -10.58 -10.97
CA THR A 76 5.34 -10.60 -12.05
C THR A 76 4.85 -9.98 -13.35
N THR A 77 3.55 -9.83 -13.51
CA THR A 77 2.94 -9.13 -14.65
C THR A 77 2.43 -7.72 -14.31
N ASN A 78 2.71 -7.22 -13.11
CA ASN A 78 2.31 -5.89 -12.63
C ASN A 78 0.79 -5.67 -12.70
N ASN A 79 0.01 -6.66 -12.28
CA ASN A 79 -1.45 -6.64 -12.35
C ASN A 79 -2.15 -6.90 -11.03
N ALA A 80 -1.42 -7.01 -9.93
CA ALA A 80 -2.01 -6.99 -8.61
C ALA A 80 -2.50 -5.57 -8.30
N LYS A 81 -3.80 -5.41 -8.07
CA LYS A 81 -4.44 -4.18 -7.58
C LYS A 81 -4.88 -4.45 -6.15
N ILE A 82 -4.12 -3.92 -5.21
CA ILE A 82 -4.11 -4.36 -3.81
C ILE A 82 -4.85 -3.36 -2.95
N LEU A 83 -5.79 -3.85 -2.15
CA LEU A 83 -6.37 -3.11 -1.02
C LEU A 83 -5.82 -3.69 0.28
N ALA A 84 -5.07 -2.88 1.03
CA ALA A 84 -4.62 -3.24 2.37
C ALA A 84 -5.71 -2.90 3.39
N ILE A 85 -6.04 -3.86 4.24
CA ILE A 85 -7.08 -3.72 5.26
C ILE A 85 -6.61 -4.23 6.62
N LEU A 86 -7.01 -3.52 7.66
CA LEU A 86 -6.99 -4.05 9.02
C LEU A 86 -8.36 -4.68 9.30
N MET A 87 -8.40 -5.98 9.47
CA MET A 87 -9.66 -6.73 9.60
C MET A 87 -10.52 -6.20 10.75
N ARG A 88 -9.90 -5.86 11.88
CA ARG A 88 -10.57 -5.35 13.08
C ARG A 88 -11.37 -4.07 12.82
N THR A 89 -10.92 -3.21 11.90
CA THR A 89 -11.57 -1.93 11.58
C THR A 89 -12.35 -1.96 10.27
N PHE A 90 -12.11 -2.92 9.40
CA PHE A 90 -12.65 -2.98 8.04
C PHE A 90 -14.18 -2.92 7.97
N THR A 91 -14.86 -3.57 8.92
CA THR A 91 -16.32 -3.55 9.06
C THR A 91 -16.76 -3.21 10.48
N ALA A 92 -15.89 -2.54 11.24
CA ALA A 92 -16.25 -2.10 12.58
C ALA A 92 -17.46 -1.16 12.55
N ASN A 93 -18.32 -1.27 13.53
CA ASN A 93 -19.41 -0.35 13.75
C ASN A 93 -18.97 0.68 14.79
N ASP A 94 -18.48 1.82 14.32
CA ASP A 94 -18.19 3.01 15.11
C ASP A 94 -19.30 4.04 14.84
N SER A 95 -20.37 3.95 15.60
CA SER A 95 -21.60 4.71 15.34
C SER A 95 -21.48 6.20 15.68
N ASN A 96 -20.53 6.56 16.52
CA ASN A 96 -20.30 7.94 16.97
C ASN A 96 -19.00 8.55 16.44
N GLY A 97 -18.18 7.79 15.72
CA GLY A 97 -16.94 8.25 15.11
C GLY A 97 -15.83 8.56 16.11
N ASN A 98 -15.85 7.93 17.28
CA ASN A 98 -14.84 8.17 18.33
C ASN A 98 -13.64 7.23 18.25
N GLU A 99 -13.65 6.26 17.29
CA GLU A 99 -12.59 5.28 17.06
C GLU A 99 -12.39 4.26 18.20
N TYR A 100 -13.40 4.09 19.04
CA TYR A 100 -13.45 3.10 20.11
C TYR A 100 -14.58 2.10 19.85
N ILE A 101 -14.45 0.91 20.42
CA ILE A 101 -15.54 -0.07 20.46
C ILE A 101 -16.32 0.14 21.74
N ASP A 102 -17.45 0.82 21.63
CA ASP A 102 -18.36 1.03 22.74
C ASP A 102 -19.24 -0.21 23.00
N ALA A 103 -19.99 -0.23 24.10
CA ALA A 103 -20.75 -1.41 24.53
C ALA A 103 -21.82 -1.90 23.52
N ASN A 104 -22.29 -1.02 22.65
CA ASN A 104 -23.27 -1.30 21.59
C ASN A 104 -22.64 -1.46 20.19
N GLU A 105 -21.32 -1.46 20.09
CA GLU A 105 -20.55 -1.51 18.85
C GLU A 105 -19.80 -2.84 18.71
N LYS A 106 -19.27 -3.09 17.51
CA LYS A 106 -18.58 -4.35 17.21
C LYS A 106 -17.34 -4.09 16.36
N PRO A 107 -16.24 -4.81 16.62
CA PRO A 107 -15.10 -4.83 15.71
C PRO A 107 -15.47 -5.49 14.39
N GLY A 108 -14.65 -5.26 13.36
CA GLY A 108 -14.73 -6.02 12.14
C GLY A 108 -14.35 -7.48 12.35
N THR A 109 -15.06 -8.39 11.65
CA THR A 109 -14.83 -9.83 11.71
C THR A 109 -14.70 -10.41 10.30
N PHE A 110 -14.13 -11.61 10.18
CA PHE A 110 -14.04 -12.29 8.88
C PHE A 110 -15.40 -12.47 8.20
N ILE A 111 -16.40 -12.84 8.97
CA ILE A 111 -17.76 -13.06 8.44
C ILE A 111 -18.39 -11.73 8.03
N GLY A 112 -18.29 -10.71 8.88
CA GLY A 112 -18.81 -9.37 8.55
C GLY A 112 -18.10 -8.73 7.35
N ALA A 113 -16.82 -9.04 7.13
CA ALA A 113 -16.06 -8.51 6.00
C ALA A 113 -16.56 -9.02 4.63
N ILE A 114 -17.25 -10.16 4.58
CA ILE A 114 -17.82 -10.73 3.34
C ILE A 114 -18.79 -9.73 2.68
N ASP A 115 -19.54 -8.97 3.46
CA ASP A 115 -20.53 -8.01 2.96
C ASP A 115 -19.92 -6.86 2.14
N ARG A 116 -18.61 -6.58 2.32
CA ARG A 116 -17.90 -5.53 1.58
C ARG A 116 -17.15 -6.04 0.34
N LEU A 117 -17.06 -7.34 0.10
CA LEU A 117 -16.25 -7.89 -0.99
C LEU A 117 -16.76 -7.49 -2.39
N ASP A 118 -18.08 -7.32 -2.56
CA ASP A 118 -18.62 -6.88 -3.84
C ASP A 118 -18.27 -5.42 -4.14
N GLU A 119 -18.21 -4.57 -3.10
CA GLU A 119 -17.71 -3.20 -3.19
C GLU A 119 -16.23 -3.19 -3.60
N VAL A 120 -15.39 -3.98 -2.92
CA VAL A 120 -13.95 -4.11 -3.23
C VAL A 120 -13.75 -4.49 -4.70
N LYS A 121 -14.51 -5.47 -5.18
CA LYS A 121 -14.47 -5.88 -6.58
C LYS A 121 -14.93 -4.79 -7.53
N ALA A 122 -16.02 -4.08 -7.22
CA ALA A 122 -16.57 -3.00 -8.04
C ALA A 122 -15.59 -1.82 -8.16
N GLN A 123 -14.77 -1.56 -7.15
CA GLN A 123 -13.69 -0.58 -7.18
C GLN A 123 -12.49 -1.02 -8.03
N GLY A 124 -12.47 -2.27 -8.49
CA GLY A 124 -11.44 -2.82 -9.39
C GLY A 124 -10.27 -3.50 -8.71
N PHE A 125 -10.31 -3.70 -7.40
CA PHE A 125 -9.30 -4.50 -6.68
C PHE A 125 -9.43 -5.98 -7.03
N ASN A 126 -8.31 -6.67 -7.08
CA ASN A 126 -8.23 -8.12 -7.31
C ASN A 126 -7.40 -8.85 -6.25
N THR A 127 -6.88 -8.12 -5.27
CA THR A 127 -6.07 -8.66 -4.18
C THR A 127 -6.38 -7.88 -2.90
N LEU A 128 -6.64 -8.60 -1.80
CA LEU A 128 -6.65 -8.05 -0.45
C LEU A 128 -5.31 -8.36 0.23
N HIS A 129 -4.75 -7.36 0.88
CA HIS A 129 -3.66 -7.52 1.83
C HIS A 129 -4.23 -7.35 3.23
N LEU A 130 -4.33 -8.43 3.97
CA LEU A 130 -4.73 -8.41 5.38
C LEU A 130 -3.52 -8.07 6.23
N LEU A 131 -3.58 -6.97 6.99
CA LEU A 131 -2.65 -6.74 8.07
C LEU A 131 -2.72 -7.91 9.05
N PRO A 132 -1.76 -8.06 10.00
CA PRO A 132 -1.69 -9.27 10.81
C PRO A 132 -3.03 -9.68 11.42
N ILE A 133 -3.33 -10.97 11.31
CA ILE A 133 -4.60 -11.57 11.79
C ILE A 133 -4.43 -12.30 13.13
N ASN A 134 -3.24 -12.20 13.71
CA ASN A 134 -2.86 -12.89 14.93
C ASN A 134 -3.22 -12.05 16.16
N PRO A 135 -3.50 -12.67 17.32
CA PRO A 135 -3.76 -11.91 18.51
C PRO A 135 -2.53 -11.11 18.93
N PRO A 136 -2.65 -9.80 19.18
CA PRO A 136 -1.57 -9.02 19.77
C PRO A 136 -1.28 -9.48 21.20
N GLY A 137 -0.02 -9.31 21.64
CA GLY A 137 0.35 -9.56 23.03
C GLY A 137 -0.31 -8.57 23.97
N TYR A 138 -0.47 -8.97 25.21
CA TYR A 138 -1.08 -8.18 26.28
C TYR A 138 -0.04 -7.55 27.20
N ASN A 139 0.96 -8.34 27.62
CA ASN A 139 1.99 -7.87 28.56
C ASN A 139 2.98 -6.94 27.86
N ASN A 140 3.26 -5.80 28.46
CA ASN A 140 4.09 -4.74 27.91
C ASN A 140 3.61 -4.20 26.53
N ALA A 141 2.32 -4.38 26.24
CA ALA A 141 1.71 -3.79 25.05
C ALA A 141 1.46 -2.30 25.25
N PHE A 142 1.45 -1.54 24.15
CA PHE A 142 0.98 -0.16 24.17
C PHE A 142 -0.55 -0.12 24.04
N GLY A 143 -1.21 0.61 24.96
CA GLY A 143 -2.66 0.71 25.00
C GLY A 143 -3.37 -0.63 25.22
N THR A 144 -4.68 -0.64 25.07
CA THR A 144 -5.52 -1.85 25.25
C THR A 144 -5.68 -2.66 23.97
N ALA A 145 -5.54 -2.03 22.81
CA ALA A 145 -5.62 -2.72 21.52
C ALA A 145 -4.37 -3.56 21.22
N GLY A 146 -3.21 -3.12 21.69
CA GLY A 146 -1.92 -3.72 21.38
C GLY A 146 -1.52 -3.54 19.91
N SER A 147 -0.25 -3.79 19.59
CA SER A 147 0.23 -3.78 18.22
C SER A 147 -0.06 -5.11 17.53
N VAL A 148 -0.69 -5.08 16.36
CA VAL A 148 -0.89 -6.28 15.54
C VAL A 148 0.45 -6.85 15.04
N TYR A 149 1.53 -6.04 15.05
CA TYR A 149 2.91 -6.47 14.72
C TYR A 149 3.70 -7.01 15.92
N ALA A 150 3.07 -7.08 17.10
CA ALA A 150 3.59 -7.75 18.29
C ALA A 150 2.70 -8.95 18.65
N PRO A 151 2.63 -10.01 17.82
CA PRO A 151 1.71 -11.13 18.05
C PRO A 151 2.07 -11.95 19.29
N GLU A 152 1.02 -12.40 20.01
CA GLU A 152 1.13 -13.39 21.08
C GLU A 152 1.55 -14.76 20.52
N ASP A 153 1.00 -15.14 19.38
CA ASP A 153 1.35 -16.38 18.67
C ASP A 153 0.94 -16.29 17.20
N LEU A 154 1.89 -16.48 16.27
CA LEU A 154 1.61 -16.51 14.83
C LEU A 154 0.68 -17.66 14.41
N LEU A 155 0.58 -18.71 15.22
CA LEU A 155 -0.24 -19.89 14.90
C LEU A 155 -1.69 -19.79 15.39
N LYS A 156 -2.04 -18.65 16.00
CA LYS A 156 -3.40 -18.34 16.46
C LYS A 156 -4.03 -17.26 15.58
N ILE A 157 -5.34 -17.30 15.50
CA ILE A 157 -6.17 -16.22 14.91
C ILE A 157 -6.71 -15.38 16.06
N ASP A 158 -6.71 -14.04 15.90
CA ASP A 158 -7.21 -13.11 16.91
C ASP A 158 -8.71 -13.38 17.17
N PRO A 159 -9.11 -13.71 18.41
CA PRO A 159 -10.50 -13.94 18.76
C PRO A 159 -11.44 -12.74 18.50
N VAL A 160 -10.89 -11.52 18.44
CA VAL A 160 -11.66 -10.31 18.12
C VAL A 160 -12.18 -10.34 16.67
N LEU A 161 -11.50 -11.04 15.77
CA LEU A 161 -11.86 -11.16 14.35
C LEU A 161 -12.93 -12.23 14.07
N ILE A 162 -13.41 -12.90 15.13
CA ILE A 162 -14.35 -14.03 15.03
C ILE A 162 -15.76 -13.59 15.39
N ASP A 163 -16.71 -13.85 14.51
CA ASP A 163 -18.13 -13.64 14.82
C ASP A 163 -18.62 -14.74 15.79
N LYS A 164 -18.95 -14.32 17.00
CA LYS A 164 -19.42 -15.22 18.08
C LYS A 164 -20.79 -15.84 17.78
N ASN A 165 -21.55 -15.29 16.84
CA ASN A 165 -22.85 -15.83 16.44
C ASN A 165 -22.73 -16.88 15.33
N ASP A 166 -21.58 -17.01 14.69
CA ASP A 166 -21.31 -18.02 13.68
C ASP A 166 -20.79 -19.30 14.38
N PRO A 167 -21.37 -20.48 14.12
CA PRO A 167 -20.99 -21.71 14.82
C PRO A 167 -19.65 -22.30 14.37
N ARG A 168 -19.05 -21.78 13.30
CA ARG A 168 -17.76 -22.25 12.78
C ARG A 168 -16.61 -21.83 13.70
N SER A 169 -15.58 -22.67 13.76
CA SER A 169 -14.34 -22.34 14.46
C SER A 169 -13.63 -21.14 13.81
N ASP A 170 -12.63 -20.58 14.50
CA ASP A 170 -11.78 -19.49 14.04
C ASP A 170 -11.18 -19.76 12.64
N LYS A 171 -10.58 -20.94 12.45
CA LYS A 171 -9.99 -21.36 11.18
C LYS A 171 -11.03 -21.54 10.08
N GLU A 172 -12.21 -22.04 10.41
CA GLU A 172 -13.30 -22.20 9.45
C GLU A 172 -13.92 -20.85 9.05
N GLN A 173 -14.04 -19.90 9.96
CA GLN A 173 -14.50 -18.55 9.62
C GLN A 173 -13.47 -17.81 8.73
N PHE A 174 -12.19 -17.91 9.06
CA PHE A 174 -11.13 -17.35 8.22
C PHE A 174 -11.13 -17.99 6.82
N LYS A 175 -11.18 -19.33 6.75
CA LYS A 175 -11.28 -20.03 5.47
C LYS A 175 -12.52 -19.62 4.67
N ALA A 176 -13.67 -19.48 5.32
CA ALA A 176 -14.90 -19.05 4.65
C ALA A 176 -14.76 -17.65 4.03
N PHE A 177 -14.11 -16.71 4.72
CA PHE A 177 -13.79 -15.40 4.17
C PHE A 177 -12.88 -15.51 2.93
N VAL A 178 -11.81 -16.31 3.00
CA VAL A 178 -10.91 -16.55 1.86
C VAL A 178 -11.67 -17.16 0.68
N ASP A 179 -12.50 -18.17 0.92
CA ASP A 179 -13.33 -18.81 -0.11
C ASP A 179 -14.29 -17.79 -0.78
N GLU A 180 -14.87 -16.86 -0.01
CA GLU A 180 -15.75 -15.81 -0.55
C GLU A 180 -14.99 -14.76 -1.36
N CYS A 181 -13.73 -14.45 -0.98
CA CYS A 181 -12.83 -13.65 -1.81
C CYS A 181 -12.57 -14.34 -3.16
N HIS A 182 -12.24 -15.63 -3.14
CA HIS A 182 -11.94 -16.43 -4.32
C HIS A 182 -13.14 -16.54 -5.28
N LYS A 183 -14.36 -16.70 -4.77
CA LYS A 183 -15.59 -16.70 -5.59
C LYS A 183 -15.75 -15.41 -6.40
N ARG A 184 -15.22 -14.29 -5.88
CA ARG A 184 -15.23 -12.97 -6.53
C ARG A 184 -14.00 -12.69 -7.38
N GLY A 185 -13.04 -13.64 -7.42
CA GLY A 185 -11.76 -13.47 -8.11
C GLY A 185 -10.80 -12.52 -7.39
N ILE A 186 -10.94 -12.39 -6.08
CA ILE A 186 -10.06 -11.62 -5.20
C ILE A 186 -9.09 -12.58 -4.53
N ARG A 187 -7.77 -12.32 -4.65
CA ARG A 187 -6.71 -13.05 -3.96
C ARG A 187 -6.54 -12.51 -2.56
N VAL A 188 -6.09 -13.36 -1.65
CA VAL A 188 -5.83 -12.97 -0.26
C VAL A 188 -4.35 -13.14 0.06
N MET A 189 -3.73 -12.05 0.47
CA MET A 189 -2.37 -12.01 1.00
C MET A 189 -2.43 -11.60 2.46
N VAL A 190 -1.68 -12.29 3.32
CA VAL A 190 -1.64 -12.03 4.78
C VAL A 190 -0.28 -11.49 5.17
N ASP A 191 -0.26 -10.55 6.10
CA ASP A 191 0.97 -10.03 6.67
C ASP A 191 1.62 -11.05 7.61
N MET A 192 2.95 -11.17 7.55
CA MET A 192 3.75 -11.99 8.45
C MET A 192 4.61 -11.05 9.30
N PRO A 193 4.23 -10.81 10.56
CA PRO A 193 5.02 -9.99 11.47
C PRO A 193 6.48 -10.42 11.58
N SER A 194 7.37 -9.47 11.54
CA SER A 194 8.82 -9.71 11.65
C SER A 194 9.29 -9.92 13.08
N CYS A 195 8.46 -9.54 14.03
CA CYS A 195 8.74 -9.52 15.45
C CYS A 195 7.62 -10.22 16.24
N ALA A 196 7.72 -10.20 17.55
CA ALA A 196 6.81 -10.86 18.47
C ALA A 196 6.47 -9.94 19.66
N SER A 197 5.50 -10.35 20.48
CA SER A 197 5.19 -9.73 21.76
C SER A 197 6.07 -10.25 22.89
N TYR A 198 5.96 -9.61 24.05
CA TYR A 198 6.55 -10.12 25.29
C TYR A 198 5.89 -11.45 25.73
N ASP A 199 4.60 -11.64 25.46
CA ASP A 199 3.90 -12.90 25.75
C ASP A 199 4.47 -14.08 24.96
N LEU A 200 4.79 -13.87 23.68
CA LEU A 200 5.45 -14.90 22.87
C LEU A 200 6.86 -15.21 23.41
N TYR A 201 7.61 -14.19 23.83
CA TYR A 201 8.90 -14.42 24.51
C TYR A 201 8.74 -15.28 25.76
N GLN A 202 7.75 -14.98 26.61
CA GLN A 202 7.53 -15.78 27.83
C GLN A 202 7.17 -17.24 27.53
N SER A 203 6.42 -17.48 26.47
CA SER A 203 5.96 -18.83 26.08
C SER A 203 6.97 -19.62 25.24
N LYS A 204 7.79 -18.94 24.44
CA LYS A 204 8.76 -19.53 23.49
C LYS A 204 10.07 -18.72 23.45
N PRO A 205 10.82 -18.64 24.56
CA PRO A 205 12.03 -17.83 24.65
C PRO A 205 13.12 -18.26 23.65
N GLU A 206 13.12 -19.51 23.24
CA GLU A 206 14.07 -20.08 22.28
C GLU A 206 13.95 -19.51 20.85
N LEU A 207 12.87 -18.77 20.57
CA LEU A 207 12.66 -18.09 19.30
C LEU A 207 13.23 -16.68 19.30
N MET A 208 13.57 -16.12 20.48
CA MET A 208 13.84 -14.70 20.66
C MET A 208 15.34 -14.39 20.74
N ALA A 209 15.69 -13.23 20.22
CA ALA A 209 17.00 -12.64 20.42
C ALA A 209 17.11 -12.11 21.86
N ILE A 210 18.21 -12.40 22.52
CA ILE A 210 18.45 -12.04 23.92
C ILE A 210 19.67 -11.13 24.00
N GLU A 211 19.56 -10.06 24.78
CA GLU A 211 20.67 -9.17 25.10
C GLU A 211 21.64 -9.83 26.08
N LYS A 212 22.83 -9.23 26.24
CA LYS A 212 23.89 -9.79 27.12
C LYS A 212 23.48 -9.85 28.60
N ASP A 213 22.53 -9.05 29.02
CA ASP A 213 21.99 -9.03 30.38
C ASP A 213 20.86 -10.05 30.60
N GLY A 214 20.50 -10.82 29.56
CA GLY A 214 19.43 -11.83 29.60
C GLY A 214 18.05 -11.29 29.27
N THR A 215 17.88 -10.02 28.94
CA THR A 215 16.60 -9.46 28.55
C THR A 215 16.30 -9.73 27.06
N PRO A 216 15.01 -9.86 26.67
CA PRO A 216 14.67 -10.02 25.26
C PRO A 216 14.95 -8.72 24.48
N LYS A 217 15.57 -8.86 23.31
CA LYS A 217 15.97 -7.78 22.47
C LYS A 217 14.77 -7.07 21.85
N THR A 218 14.78 -5.73 21.89
CA THR A 218 13.78 -4.88 21.22
C THR A 218 14.41 -4.14 20.05
N PRO A 219 13.67 -3.83 18.97
CA PRO A 219 14.09 -2.79 18.04
C PRO A 219 14.01 -1.43 18.76
N GLY A 220 15.01 -0.59 18.56
CA GLY A 220 15.03 0.74 19.20
C GLY A 220 13.79 1.56 18.88
N GLY A 221 13.15 2.14 19.90
CA GLY A 221 11.92 2.93 19.75
C GLY A 221 10.61 2.14 19.70
N TRP A 222 10.67 0.79 19.89
CA TRP A 222 9.51 -0.09 19.83
C TRP A 222 9.56 -1.08 21.01
N GLU A 223 9.30 -0.59 22.20
CA GLU A 223 9.50 -1.32 23.45
C GLU A 223 8.43 -2.41 23.70
N ASP A 224 7.33 -2.40 22.99
CA ASP A 224 6.30 -3.46 23.02
C ASP A 224 6.65 -4.67 22.16
N ILE A 225 7.64 -4.54 21.26
CA ILE A 225 8.03 -5.56 20.29
C ILE A 225 9.28 -6.31 20.79
N ARG A 226 9.39 -7.60 20.44
CA ARG A 226 10.54 -8.48 20.71
C ARG A 226 11.07 -9.06 19.41
N MET A 227 12.37 -9.01 19.23
CA MET A 227 13.03 -9.51 18.00
C MET A 227 13.17 -11.03 18.03
N PHE A 228 12.86 -11.68 16.93
CA PHE A 228 13.20 -13.07 16.72
C PHE A 228 14.71 -13.26 16.55
N GLN A 229 15.23 -14.43 16.95
CA GLN A 229 16.61 -14.84 16.74
C GLN A 229 16.70 -15.73 15.49
N PRO A 230 17.14 -15.21 14.34
CA PRO A 230 17.23 -16.01 13.12
C PRO A 230 18.40 -16.99 13.12
N TRP A 231 19.42 -16.76 13.93
CA TRP A 231 20.65 -17.55 13.96
C TRP A 231 20.73 -18.46 15.17
N ASP A 232 21.10 -19.73 14.94
CA ASP A 232 21.63 -20.63 15.98
C ASP A 232 23.13 -20.37 16.16
N ASP A 233 23.85 -20.20 15.05
CA ASP A 233 25.26 -19.77 15.02
C ASP A 233 25.48 -18.80 13.85
N GLU A 234 25.50 -17.51 14.14
CA GLU A 234 25.69 -16.47 13.12
C GLU A 234 27.06 -16.55 12.45
N GLY A 235 28.12 -16.89 13.22
CA GLY A 235 29.49 -17.02 12.70
C GLY A 235 29.62 -18.11 11.65
N LYS A 236 28.84 -19.18 11.78
CA LYS A 236 28.73 -20.26 10.79
C LYS A 236 27.56 -20.12 9.85
N ARG A 237 26.79 -19.05 9.96
CA ARG A 237 25.52 -18.80 9.19
C ARG A 237 24.54 -19.98 9.29
N THR A 238 24.42 -20.55 10.49
CA THR A 238 23.47 -21.63 10.77
C THR A 238 22.20 -21.04 11.34
N LEU A 239 21.08 -21.27 10.65
CA LEU A 239 19.78 -20.74 11.05
C LEU A 239 19.23 -21.44 12.30
N ASN A 240 18.47 -20.70 13.11
CA ASN A 240 17.69 -21.25 14.21
C ASN A 240 16.59 -22.20 13.67
N PRO A 241 16.72 -23.52 13.86
CA PRO A 241 15.78 -24.47 13.27
C PRO A 241 14.40 -24.39 13.90
N LYS A 242 14.28 -23.98 15.16
CA LYS A 242 13.00 -23.82 15.85
C LYS A 242 12.23 -22.62 15.28
N LEU A 243 12.93 -21.51 15.02
CA LEU A 243 12.31 -20.35 14.39
C LEU A 243 11.86 -20.66 12.96
N LEU A 244 12.69 -21.34 12.19
CA LEU A 244 12.33 -21.73 10.81
C LEU A 244 11.11 -22.65 10.79
N GLU A 245 11.06 -23.63 11.69
CA GLU A 245 9.90 -24.54 11.80
C GLU A 245 8.63 -23.81 12.26
N TYR A 246 8.76 -22.84 13.17
CA TYR A 246 7.64 -22.01 13.61
C TYR A 246 7.02 -21.22 12.44
N HIS A 247 7.86 -20.61 11.60
CA HIS A 247 7.39 -19.88 10.41
C HIS A 247 6.86 -20.82 9.32
N ARG A 248 7.40 -22.03 9.17
CA ARG A 248 6.83 -23.05 8.28
C ARG A 248 5.40 -23.41 8.66
N LYS A 249 5.14 -23.62 9.97
CA LYS A 249 3.80 -23.89 10.48
C LYS A 249 2.83 -22.73 10.21
N PHE A 250 3.29 -21.49 10.30
CA PHE A 250 2.49 -20.33 9.94
C PHE A 250 2.15 -20.33 8.43
N VAL A 251 3.15 -20.57 7.57
CA VAL A 251 2.91 -20.71 6.12
C VAL A 251 1.94 -21.84 5.81
N ASP A 252 2.06 -22.99 6.50
CA ASP A 252 1.16 -24.12 6.33
C ASP A 252 -0.28 -23.76 6.72
N MET A 253 -0.46 -23.10 7.86
CA MET A 253 -1.77 -22.63 8.33
C MET A 253 -2.46 -21.72 7.28
N LEU A 254 -1.70 -20.80 6.68
CA LEU A 254 -2.22 -19.89 5.67
C LEU A 254 -2.58 -20.62 4.36
N ILE A 255 -1.72 -21.53 3.90
CA ILE A 255 -1.98 -22.32 2.69
C ILE A 255 -3.19 -23.25 2.89
N ASP A 256 -3.34 -23.87 4.06
CA ASP A 256 -4.49 -24.72 4.38
C ASP A 256 -5.81 -23.93 4.42
N ALA A 257 -5.76 -22.65 4.80
CA ALA A 257 -6.90 -21.74 4.72
C ALA A 257 -7.18 -21.24 3.28
N GLY A 258 -6.28 -21.49 2.32
CA GLY A 258 -6.41 -21.05 0.93
C GLY A 258 -5.77 -19.70 0.62
N VAL A 259 -4.97 -19.12 1.52
CA VAL A 259 -4.27 -17.85 1.30
C VAL A 259 -3.31 -17.96 0.11
N ASP A 260 -3.23 -16.89 -0.67
CA ASP A 260 -2.53 -16.86 -1.96
C ASP A 260 -1.10 -16.33 -1.87
N GLY A 261 -0.75 -15.65 -0.78
CA GLY A 261 0.58 -15.10 -0.59
C GLY A 261 0.78 -14.45 0.77
N ILE A 262 2.01 -14.01 1.01
CA ILE A 262 2.45 -13.34 2.24
C ILE A 262 3.15 -12.03 1.90
N ARG A 263 2.86 -10.99 2.69
CA ARG A 263 3.73 -9.83 2.85
C ARG A 263 4.63 -10.08 4.05
N ALA A 264 5.94 -10.08 3.82
CA ALA A 264 6.91 -10.19 4.92
C ALA A 264 7.20 -8.79 5.47
N ASP A 265 6.74 -8.58 6.69
CA ASP A 265 7.00 -7.38 7.48
C ASP A 265 8.49 -7.24 7.73
N VAL A 266 9.03 -6.03 7.52
CA VAL A 266 10.46 -5.69 7.64
C VAL A 266 11.35 -6.87 7.24
N ALA A 267 11.29 -7.27 5.96
CA ALA A 267 11.85 -8.53 5.46
C ALA A 267 13.34 -8.73 5.85
N ARG A 268 14.10 -7.63 6.00
CA ARG A 268 15.50 -7.62 6.42
C ARG A 268 15.76 -8.10 7.86
N THR A 269 14.73 -8.25 8.69
CA THR A 269 14.91 -8.81 10.05
C THR A 269 15.29 -10.29 10.04
N LYS A 270 15.13 -10.95 8.90
CA LYS A 270 15.59 -12.32 8.65
C LYS A 270 16.65 -12.29 7.55
N PRO A 271 17.72 -13.07 7.68
CA PRO A 271 18.75 -13.16 6.65
C PRO A 271 18.23 -13.83 5.37
N VAL A 272 18.95 -13.62 4.26
CA VAL A 272 18.61 -14.18 2.95
C VAL A 272 18.43 -15.70 2.99
N GLU A 273 19.28 -16.40 3.74
CA GLU A 273 19.23 -17.85 3.91
C GLU A 273 17.90 -18.34 4.50
N PHE A 274 17.27 -17.53 5.34
CA PHE A 274 15.95 -17.86 5.89
C PHE A 274 14.88 -17.86 4.77
N TRP A 275 14.93 -16.87 3.90
CA TRP A 275 14.01 -16.75 2.75
C TRP A 275 14.28 -17.78 1.68
N ASP A 276 15.56 -18.12 1.41
CA ASP A 276 15.98 -19.18 0.48
C ASP A 276 15.41 -20.56 0.84
N ILE A 277 15.00 -20.74 2.10
CA ILE A 277 14.34 -21.97 2.56
C ILE A 277 12.82 -21.82 2.58
N LEU A 278 12.30 -20.73 3.15
CA LEU A 278 10.88 -20.58 3.42
C LEU A 278 10.07 -20.35 2.14
N ILE A 279 10.59 -19.54 1.22
CA ILE A 279 9.91 -19.24 -0.06
C ILE A 279 9.77 -20.48 -0.93
N PRO A 280 10.85 -21.26 -1.22
CA PRO A 280 10.70 -22.52 -1.97
C PRO A 280 9.84 -23.55 -1.24
N TYR A 281 9.85 -23.59 0.10
CA TYR A 281 8.96 -24.46 0.88
C TYR A 281 7.50 -24.19 0.58
N SER A 282 7.05 -22.95 0.63
CA SER A 282 5.66 -22.56 0.32
C SER A 282 5.28 -22.93 -1.11
N ARG A 283 6.18 -22.72 -2.08
CA ARG A 283 5.94 -22.99 -3.51
C ARG A 283 5.91 -24.47 -3.89
N LYS A 284 6.47 -25.35 -3.07
CA LYS A 284 6.27 -26.80 -3.23
C LYS A 284 4.82 -27.19 -3.00
N ARG A 285 4.12 -26.50 -2.11
CA ARG A 285 2.69 -26.72 -1.81
C ARG A 285 1.78 -25.95 -2.78
N ASN A 286 2.11 -24.71 -3.08
CA ASN A 286 1.37 -23.84 -4.00
C ASN A 286 2.36 -23.05 -4.88
N PRO A 287 2.61 -23.46 -6.14
CA PRO A 287 3.60 -22.83 -7.02
C PRO A 287 3.35 -21.33 -7.28
N GLU A 288 2.10 -20.88 -7.18
CA GLU A 288 1.70 -19.48 -7.34
C GLU A 288 1.63 -18.71 -6.01
N PHE A 289 2.12 -19.30 -4.91
CA PHE A 289 2.19 -18.60 -3.64
C PHE A 289 3.16 -17.42 -3.73
N ALA A 290 2.61 -16.23 -3.57
CA ALA A 290 3.33 -14.97 -3.77
C ALA A 290 4.00 -14.47 -2.51
N TRP A 291 5.11 -13.72 -2.69
CA TRP A 291 5.83 -13.08 -1.61
C TRP A 291 6.12 -11.61 -1.93
N LEU A 292 5.65 -10.73 -1.05
CA LEU A 292 5.91 -9.29 -1.07
C LEU A 292 6.84 -8.94 0.09
N ALA A 293 7.99 -8.33 -0.20
CA ALA A 293 8.92 -7.85 0.82
C ALA A 293 8.57 -6.41 1.22
N GLU A 294 8.45 -6.14 2.51
CA GLU A 294 8.66 -4.79 2.98
C GLU A 294 10.16 -4.51 2.96
N SER A 295 10.58 -3.88 1.89
CA SER A 295 11.97 -3.53 1.63
C SER A 295 12.00 -2.25 0.80
N TYR A 296 12.93 -1.37 1.10
CA TYR A 296 13.03 -0.04 0.50
C TYR A 296 14.33 0.07 -0.30
N THR A 297 14.30 0.78 -1.43
CA THR A 297 15.41 0.84 -2.39
C THR A 297 16.68 1.47 -1.80
N TYR A 298 16.52 2.38 -0.84
CA TYR A 298 17.61 3.12 -0.17
C TYR A 298 17.59 2.89 1.34
N GLU A 299 17.27 1.69 1.78
CA GLU A 299 17.51 1.37 3.16
C GLU A 299 19.00 1.50 3.41
N ASP A 300 19.34 2.64 4.00
CA ASP A 300 20.65 2.85 4.51
C ASP A 300 20.95 1.74 5.52
N ALA A 301 22.16 1.20 5.45
CA ALA A 301 22.70 0.32 6.47
C ALA A 301 22.90 1.06 7.81
N SER A 302 22.15 2.13 8.02
CA SER A 302 22.09 2.76 9.32
C SER A 302 21.73 1.68 10.32
N PRO A 303 22.57 1.42 11.28
CA PRO A 303 22.33 0.42 12.31
C PRO A 303 21.21 0.95 13.20
N GLN A 304 19.97 0.93 12.71
CA GLN A 304 18.87 0.82 13.64
C GLN A 304 19.10 -0.49 14.36
N ALA A 305 19.90 -0.34 15.43
CA ALA A 305 20.08 -1.25 16.51
C ALA A 305 19.81 -2.71 16.13
N ASN A 306 20.80 -3.36 15.49
CA ASN A 306 20.83 -4.82 15.42
C ASN A 306 19.90 -5.52 14.41
N MET A 307 19.28 -4.82 13.46
CA MET A 307 18.60 -5.51 12.37
C MET A 307 19.63 -5.94 11.32
N PRO A 308 19.64 -7.23 10.90
CA PRO A 308 20.45 -7.65 9.77
C PRO A 308 20.07 -6.81 8.54
N TYR A 309 21.06 -6.42 7.76
CA TYR A 309 20.85 -5.62 6.57
C TYR A 309 20.88 -6.51 5.33
N ASP A 310 19.73 -6.67 4.70
CA ASP A 310 19.63 -7.28 3.37
C ASP A 310 19.02 -6.25 2.42
N ARG A 311 19.72 -5.99 1.33
CA ARG A 311 19.26 -5.05 0.31
C ARG A 311 18.03 -5.60 -0.42
N PRO A 312 17.16 -4.76 -0.99
CA PRO A 312 16.04 -5.21 -1.82
C PRO A 312 16.48 -6.20 -2.92
N GLU A 313 17.67 -6.00 -3.50
CA GLU A 313 18.24 -6.91 -4.49
C GLU A 313 18.45 -8.33 -3.93
N ASP A 314 18.94 -8.44 -2.71
CA ASP A 314 19.19 -9.73 -2.05
C ASP A 314 17.86 -10.45 -1.72
N SER A 315 16.88 -9.73 -1.19
CA SER A 315 15.53 -10.27 -0.96
C SER A 315 14.86 -10.76 -2.26
N LEU A 316 14.95 -9.96 -3.34
CA LEU A 316 14.41 -10.35 -4.64
C LEU A 316 15.11 -11.59 -5.22
N ARG A 317 16.44 -11.72 -5.04
CA ARG A 317 17.20 -12.93 -5.43
C ARG A 317 16.79 -14.16 -4.62
N ALA A 318 16.48 -14.00 -3.33
CA ALA A 318 15.97 -15.07 -2.48
C ALA A 318 14.56 -15.55 -2.89
N GLY A 319 13.88 -14.83 -3.76
CA GLY A 319 12.64 -15.30 -4.37
C GLY A 319 11.40 -14.44 -4.14
N PHE A 320 11.49 -13.30 -3.46
CA PHE A 320 10.37 -12.36 -3.40
C PHE A 320 9.95 -11.92 -4.80
N ASP A 321 8.66 -11.78 -5.03
CA ASP A 321 8.08 -11.41 -6.32
C ASP A 321 7.97 -9.89 -6.49
N ALA A 322 7.77 -9.19 -5.36
CA ALA A 322 7.64 -7.75 -5.32
C ALA A 322 8.21 -7.17 -4.00
N TYR A 323 8.41 -5.86 -3.99
CA TYR A 323 8.86 -5.10 -2.82
C TYR A 323 8.12 -3.76 -2.70
N TYR A 324 8.24 -3.10 -1.55
CA TYR A 324 7.53 -1.84 -1.27
C TYR A 324 8.06 -0.66 -2.09
N GLY A 325 9.36 -0.47 -2.14
CA GLY A 325 9.96 0.75 -2.66
C GLY A 325 9.70 1.96 -1.76
N GLN A 326 9.93 3.17 -2.29
CA GLN A 326 9.89 4.43 -1.53
C GLN A 326 8.86 5.44 -2.04
N TYR A 327 7.78 5.01 -2.64
CA TYR A 327 6.78 5.94 -3.19
C TYR A 327 6.03 6.74 -2.10
N HIS A 328 6.03 6.27 -0.84
CA HIS A 328 5.41 6.96 0.31
C HIS A 328 5.99 8.36 0.56
N ILE A 329 7.26 8.59 0.22
CA ILE A 329 7.90 9.91 0.35
C ILE A 329 7.81 10.77 -0.92
N PHE A 330 6.96 10.41 -1.90
CA PHE A 330 6.81 11.16 -3.15
C PHE A 330 6.49 12.64 -2.91
N HIS A 331 5.72 12.96 -1.89
CA HIS A 331 5.40 14.34 -1.52
C HIS A 331 6.64 15.16 -1.12
N GLU A 332 7.70 14.53 -0.60
CA GLU A 332 8.95 15.16 -0.18
C GLU A 332 9.95 15.30 -1.33
N TRP A 333 9.78 14.55 -2.42
CA TRP A 333 10.70 14.65 -3.55
C TRP A 333 10.65 16.04 -4.16
N PRO A 334 11.81 16.65 -4.45
CA PRO A 334 11.86 18.06 -4.83
C PRO A 334 11.21 18.35 -6.19
N ASN A 335 11.22 17.37 -7.12
CA ASN A 335 10.83 17.59 -8.51
C ASN A 335 10.50 16.30 -9.26
N ALA A 336 10.07 16.42 -10.53
CA ALA A 336 9.73 15.31 -11.38
C ALA A 336 10.93 14.40 -11.72
N LYS A 337 12.13 14.98 -11.80
CA LYS A 337 13.36 14.21 -12.06
C LYS A 337 13.64 13.19 -10.97
N ALA A 338 13.33 13.51 -9.72
CA ALA A 338 13.46 12.57 -8.59
C ALA A 338 12.59 11.32 -8.81
N LEU A 339 11.32 11.50 -9.22
CA LEU A 339 10.45 10.39 -9.59
C LEU A 339 11.01 9.58 -10.78
N HIS A 340 11.42 10.26 -11.84
CA HIS A 340 11.97 9.59 -13.03
C HIS A 340 13.21 8.76 -12.69
N ASN A 341 14.15 9.32 -11.93
CA ASN A 341 15.34 8.60 -11.49
C ASN A 341 14.98 7.35 -10.68
N TYR A 342 14.04 7.50 -9.76
CA TYR A 342 13.59 6.38 -8.93
C TYR A 342 12.93 5.26 -9.75
N VAL A 343 12.09 5.61 -10.72
CA VAL A 343 11.50 4.64 -11.65
C VAL A 343 12.59 3.91 -12.45
N ILE A 344 13.60 4.63 -12.92
CA ILE A 344 14.72 4.06 -13.68
C ILE A 344 15.54 3.10 -12.82
N GLU A 345 15.77 3.44 -11.56
CA GLU A 345 16.47 2.55 -10.62
C GLU A 345 15.70 1.25 -10.38
N ASN A 346 14.38 1.32 -10.19
CA ASN A 346 13.54 0.14 -10.06
C ASN A 346 13.59 -0.75 -11.31
N LEU A 347 13.55 -0.16 -12.51
CA LEU A 347 13.71 -0.90 -13.78
C LEU A 347 15.08 -1.58 -13.86
N ASN A 348 16.14 -0.87 -13.49
CA ASN A 348 17.49 -1.42 -13.46
C ASN A 348 17.65 -2.52 -12.40
N LEU A 349 17.05 -2.37 -11.23
CA LEU A 349 17.04 -3.39 -10.19
C LEU A 349 16.35 -4.67 -10.68
N SER A 350 15.16 -4.55 -11.26
CA SER A 350 14.45 -5.70 -11.83
C SER A 350 15.28 -6.42 -12.90
N TYR A 351 15.94 -5.67 -13.77
CA TYR A 351 16.84 -6.24 -14.79
C TYR A 351 17.99 -7.05 -14.19
N ARG A 352 18.60 -6.55 -13.10
CA ARG A 352 19.73 -7.24 -12.44
C ARG A 352 19.32 -8.49 -11.67
N VAL A 353 18.08 -8.63 -11.27
CA VAL A 353 17.57 -9.74 -10.45
C VAL A 353 16.66 -10.69 -11.21
N ASP A 354 16.96 -10.96 -12.47
CA ASP A 354 16.31 -12.00 -13.27
C ASP A 354 14.91 -11.65 -13.81
N ASN A 355 14.61 -10.38 -14.03
CA ASN A 355 13.35 -9.88 -14.59
C ASN A 355 12.06 -10.32 -13.85
N GLY A 356 10.93 -9.73 -14.22
CA GLY A 356 9.61 -10.11 -13.68
C GLY A 356 9.42 -9.75 -12.20
N LYS A 357 10.32 -8.99 -11.59
CA LYS A 357 10.12 -8.41 -10.26
C LYS A 357 9.36 -7.10 -10.39
N SER A 358 8.57 -6.77 -9.37
CA SER A 358 7.71 -5.60 -9.37
C SER A 358 7.82 -4.80 -8.08
N VAL A 359 7.20 -3.62 -8.08
CA VAL A 359 7.10 -2.75 -6.92
C VAL A 359 5.63 -2.44 -6.67
N ILE A 360 5.25 -2.24 -5.42
CA ILE A 360 3.90 -1.79 -5.10
C ILE A 360 3.79 -0.27 -5.18
N GLY A 361 2.59 0.24 -5.43
CA GLY A 361 2.27 1.66 -5.45
C GLY A 361 2.19 2.28 -4.06
N SER A 362 3.26 2.15 -3.26
CA SER A 362 3.32 2.57 -1.88
C SER A 362 3.35 4.10 -1.69
N PHE A 363 2.52 4.86 -2.43
CA PHE A 363 2.35 6.31 -2.21
C PHE A 363 1.69 6.62 -0.85
N ALA A 364 1.01 5.65 -0.29
CA ALA A 364 0.54 5.63 1.08
C ALA A 364 0.54 4.18 1.57
N THR A 365 1.12 3.95 2.73
CA THR A 365 1.08 2.68 3.44
C THR A 365 0.29 2.84 4.73
N HIS A 366 0.08 1.77 5.46
CA HIS A 366 -0.54 1.82 6.78
C HIS A 366 0.39 2.43 7.86
N ASP A 367 1.68 2.61 7.53
CA ASP A 367 2.68 3.25 8.40
C ASP A 367 2.81 4.76 8.17
N ASP A 368 2.04 5.31 7.20
CA ASP A 368 2.08 6.71 6.84
C ASP A 368 0.80 7.44 7.26
N ILE A 369 0.86 8.75 7.33
CA ILE A 369 -0.35 9.57 7.43
C ILE A 369 -1.10 9.58 6.09
N SER A 370 -2.40 9.79 6.16
CA SER A 370 -3.25 9.85 4.97
C SER A 370 -2.71 10.83 3.92
N PRO A 371 -2.70 10.46 2.63
CA PRO A 371 -2.34 11.33 1.52
C PRO A 371 -3.17 12.61 1.45
N MET A 372 -4.32 12.65 2.09
CA MET A 372 -5.14 13.86 2.22
C MET A 372 -4.38 15.02 2.89
N PHE A 373 -3.38 14.73 3.74
CA PHE A 373 -2.53 15.76 4.34
C PHE A 373 -1.48 16.33 3.40
N HIS A 374 -1.17 15.66 2.29
CA HIS A 374 -0.14 16.07 1.31
C HIS A 374 -0.67 16.90 0.14
N GLY A 375 -1.97 17.15 0.10
CA GLY A 375 -2.59 17.95 -0.97
C GLY A 375 -4.05 17.62 -1.23
N GLY A 376 -4.70 16.91 -0.30
CA GLY A 376 -6.13 16.61 -0.39
C GLY A 376 -6.48 15.75 -1.60
N VAL A 377 -7.70 15.95 -2.12
CA VAL A 377 -8.25 15.19 -3.26
C VAL A 377 -7.34 15.22 -4.49
N VAL A 378 -6.70 16.36 -4.77
CA VAL A 378 -5.85 16.48 -5.98
C VAL A 378 -4.60 15.61 -5.88
N TYR A 379 -4.00 15.50 -4.68
CA TYR A 379 -2.86 14.60 -4.46
C TYR A 379 -3.27 13.12 -4.53
N CYS A 380 -4.40 12.75 -3.93
CA CYS A 380 -4.92 11.38 -4.01
C CYS A 380 -5.20 10.96 -5.46
N ASN A 381 -5.77 11.85 -6.26
CA ASN A 381 -6.03 11.58 -7.68
C ASN A 381 -4.74 11.53 -8.51
N LEU A 382 -3.78 12.43 -8.24
CA LEU A 382 -2.47 12.40 -8.88
C LEU A 382 -1.77 11.05 -8.66
N THR A 383 -1.69 10.61 -7.41
CA THR A 383 -1.03 9.34 -7.06
C THR A 383 -1.78 8.12 -7.59
N SER A 384 -3.12 8.15 -7.65
CA SER A 384 -3.92 7.09 -8.30
C SER A 384 -3.57 6.96 -9.79
N GLY A 385 -3.46 8.08 -10.50
CA GLY A 385 -3.09 8.09 -11.92
C GLY A 385 -1.64 7.64 -12.15
N LEU A 386 -0.71 8.02 -11.28
CA LEU A 386 0.68 7.56 -11.33
C LEU A 386 0.77 6.04 -11.09
N GLN A 387 0.06 5.51 -10.10
CA GLN A 387 -0.01 4.06 -9.85
C GLN A 387 -0.53 3.28 -11.05
N ALA A 388 -1.48 3.84 -11.79
CA ALA A 388 -2.02 3.20 -12.98
C ALA A 388 -1.06 3.22 -14.17
N THR A 389 -0.14 4.18 -14.27
CA THR A 389 0.62 4.46 -15.51
C THR A 389 2.12 4.18 -15.41
N LEU A 390 2.70 4.22 -14.21
CA LEU A 390 4.13 3.93 -14.00
C LEU A 390 4.47 2.46 -14.30
N PRO A 391 5.69 2.18 -14.76
CA PRO A 391 6.15 0.82 -15.04
C PRO A 391 6.38 0.04 -13.74
N MET A 392 6.35 -1.29 -13.83
CA MET A 392 6.55 -2.25 -12.73
C MET A 392 5.55 -2.14 -11.57
N MET A 393 4.60 -1.21 -11.64
CA MET A 393 3.72 -0.84 -10.55
C MET A 393 2.58 -1.83 -10.36
N ASN A 394 2.44 -2.38 -9.15
CA ASN A 394 1.20 -2.96 -8.66
C ASN A 394 0.49 -1.90 -7.82
N PRO A 395 -0.66 -1.38 -8.25
CA PRO A 395 -1.42 -0.43 -7.44
C PRO A 395 -1.68 -0.94 -6.03
N TYR A 396 -1.42 -0.10 -5.03
CA TYR A 396 -1.57 -0.43 -3.62
C TYR A 396 -2.28 0.72 -2.90
N ILE A 397 -3.37 0.41 -2.25
CA ILE A 397 -4.26 1.35 -1.56
C ILE A 397 -4.50 0.82 -0.15
N VAL A 398 -4.48 1.70 0.82
CA VAL A 398 -4.91 1.42 2.20
C VAL A 398 -6.39 1.78 2.32
N ASP A 399 -7.20 0.94 2.98
CA ASP A 399 -8.64 1.20 3.18
C ASP A 399 -8.84 2.55 3.88
N GLY A 400 -9.77 3.34 3.35
CA GLY A 400 -9.97 4.74 3.74
C GLY A 400 -9.42 5.76 2.73
N PHE A 401 -8.37 5.43 1.96
CA PHE A 401 -7.87 6.31 0.89
C PHE A 401 -8.96 6.65 -0.12
N GLN A 402 -9.74 5.65 -0.54
CA GLN A 402 -10.78 5.80 -1.57
C GLN A 402 -11.96 6.68 -1.13
N SER A 403 -12.09 6.95 0.14
CA SER A 403 -13.09 7.86 0.72
C SER A 403 -12.51 9.20 1.17
N GLY A 404 -11.19 9.36 1.11
CA GLY A 404 -10.50 10.56 1.57
C GLY A 404 -10.37 10.65 3.09
N ASP A 405 -10.35 9.52 3.77
CA ASP A 405 -10.16 9.48 5.22
C ASP A 405 -8.81 10.07 5.62
N LYS A 406 -8.80 10.82 6.70
CA LYS A 406 -7.62 11.47 7.26
C LYS A 406 -7.05 10.66 8.42
N TYR A 407 -6.61 9.46 8.12
CA TYR A 407 -5.96 8.62 9.14
C TYR A 407 -4.57 9.13 9.48
N VAL A 408 -4.15 8.90 10.71
CA VAL A 408 -2.84 9.26 11.24
C VAL A 408 -2.22 8.02 11.89
N TYR A 409 -0.95 7.80 11.63
CA TYR A 409 -0.19 6.74 12.30
C TYR A 409 0.11 7.15 13.75
N GLU A 410 -0.84 6.93 14.63
CA GLU A 410 -0.76 7.42 16.01
C GLU A 410 0.35 6.76 16.82
N TYR A 411 0.63 5.48 16.56
CA TYR A 411 1.69 4.77 17.25
C TYR A 411 3.04 5.46 17.08
N GLY A 412 3.44 5.78 15.86
CA GLY A 412 4.68 6.50 15.57
C GLY A 412 4.73 7.87 16.22
N ASN A 413 3.64 8.62 16.18
CA ASN A 413 3.56 9.94 16.83
C ASN A 413 3.71 9.84 18.35
N LYS A 414 3.15 8.81 18.95
CA LYS A 414 3.16 8.64 20.41
C LYS A 414 4.50 8.10 20.94
N VAL A 415 5.19 7.29 20.17
CA VAL A 415 6.56 6.88 20.51
C VAL A 415 7.49 8.08 20.63
N THR A 416 7.26 9.15 19.86
CA THR A 416 8.05 10.39 19.96
C THR A 416 7.63 11.28 21.10
N ASP A 417 6.34 11.40 21.35
CA ASP A 417 5.78 12.28 22.37
C ASP A 417 5.92 11.70 23.79
N ALA A 418 5.96 10.37 23.87
CA ALA A 418 6.09 9.63 25.13
C ALA A 418 7.24 8.61 25.03
N PRO A 419 8.48 9.04 24.97
CA PRO A 419 9.65 8.21 24.65
C PRO A 419 9.90 7.04 25.59
N SER A 420 9.28 7.01 26.74
CA SER A 420 9.47 5.90 27.69
C SER A 420 8.34 4.85 27.64
N GLY A 421 7.28 5.05 26.85
CA GLY A 421 6.09 4.19 26.90
C GLY A 421 5.40 4.13 28.27
N THR A 422 5.93 4.90 29.23
CA THR A 422 5.47 4.94 30.62
C THR A 422 4.57 6.15 30.91
N ASP A 423 4.37 7.02 29.96
CA ASP A 423 3.47 8.15 30.09
C ASP A 423 2.02 7.64 30.18
N SER A 424 1.39 7.93 31.31
CA SER A 424 -0.01 7.53 31.57
C SER A 424 -1.00 8.17 30.59
N ASN A 425 -0.66 9.33 30.00
CA ASN A 425 -1.49 9.95 28.98
C ASN A 425 -1.41 9.22 27.65
N TYR A 426 -0.22 8.75 27.28
CA TYR A 426 -0.04 7.91 26.09
C TYR A 426 -0.87 6.64 26.16
N MET A 427 -0.79 5.91 27.27
CA MET A 427 -1.56 4.67 27.47
C MET A 427 -3.07 4.91 27.42
N LYS A 428 -3.55 6.05 27.93
CA LYS A 428 -4.97 6.43 27.86
C LYS A 428 -5.45 6.72 26.44
N VAL A 429 -4.61 7.27 25.60
CA VAL A 429 -4.95 7.58 24.18
C VAL A 429 -5.31 6.31 23.42
N HIS A 430 -4.68 5.18 23.75
CA HIS A 430 -4.93 3.90 23.09
C HIS A 430 -5.94 3.01 23.82
N GLU A 431 -6.38 3.40 25.01
CA GLU A 431 -7.35 2.64 25.78
C GLU A 431 -8.69 2.56 25.05
N GLY A 432 -9.16 1.33 24.78
CA GLY A 432 -10.41 1.08 24.08
C GLY A 432 -10.42 1.34 22.58
N LYS A 433 -9.34 1.80 21.96
CA LYS A 433 -9.27 2.01 20.51
C LYS A 433 -9.38 0.68 19.75
N MET A 434 -10.04 0.74 18.60
CA MET A 434 -10.17 -0.40 17.69
C MET A 434 -8.82 -0.82 17.13
N ASP A 435 -7.92 0.14 16.92
CA ASP A 435 -6.56 -0.08 16.44
C ASP A 435 -5.65 1.09 16.82
N ILE A 436 -4.37 0.79 17.08
CA ILE A 436 -3.33 1.81 17.30
C ILE A 436 -2.92 2.51 16.00
N PHE A 437 -3.16 1.90 14.84
CA PHE A 437 -2.90 2.50 13.54
C PHE A 437 -4.02 3.42 13.07
N ASN A 438 -5.14 3.49 13.80
CA ASN A 438 -6.27 4.35 13.48
C ASN A 438 -6.76 4.23 12.03
N LEU A 439 -6.68 3.02 11.47
CA LEU A 439 -7.17 2.69 10.15
C LEU A 439 -8.64 2.30 10.24
N SER A 440 -9.51 3.28 10.40
CA SER A 440 -10.95 3.03 10.38
C SER A 440 -11.59 3.72 9.20
N ARG A 441 -12.37 2.98 8.44
CA ARG A 441 -13.23 3.56 7.44
C ARG A 441 -14.42 4.22 8.10
N LYS A 442 -14.53 5.54 7.94
CA LYS A 442 -15.74 6.26 8.35
C LYS A 442 -16.81 6.09 7.26
N PRO A 443 -18.02 5.59 7.58
CA PRO A 443 -19.11 5.52 6.60
C PRO A 443 -19.37 6.90 6.00
N GLY A 444 -19.39 6.99 4.66
CA GLY A 444 -19.65 8.24 3.96
C GLY A 444 -18.49 9.23 3.96
N GLY A 445 -17.24 8.76 3.99
CA GLY A 445 -16.03 9.59 3.91
C GLY A 445 -16.21 10.80 2.99
N ASP A 446 -15.59 11.92 3.36
CA ASP A 446 -15.87 13.27 2.83
C ASP A 446 -15.61 13.44 1.32
N SER A 447 -14.93 12.49 0.67
CA SER A 447 -14.43 12.64 -0.69
C SER A 447 -14.56 11.35 -1.53
N PRO A 448 -15.77 10.85 -1.77
CA PRO A 448 -16.01 9.62 -2.54
C PRO A 448 -15.58 9.73 -4.02
N GLU A 449 -15.30 10.94 -4.52
CA GLU A 449 -14.76 11.19 -5.86
C GLU A 449 -13.38 10.59 -6.04
N ILE A 450 -12.58 10.43 -4.98
CA ILE A 450 -11.26 9.77 -5.04
C ILE A 450 -11.42 8.32 -5.47
N GLY A 451 -12.32 7.57 -4.82
CA GLY A 451 -12.59 6.18 -5.18
C GLY A 451 -13.12 6.02 -6.60
N ARG A 452 -13.97 6.93 -7.05
CA ARG A 452 -14.46 6.94 -8.45
C ARG A 452 -13.32 7.18 -9.44
N PHE A 453 -12.46 8.17 -9.19
CA PHE A 453 -11.32 8.45 -10.06
C PHE A 453 -10.31 7.30 -10.06
N MET A 454 -9.99 6.75 -8.89
CA MET A 454 -9.14 5.58 -8.74
C MET A 454 -9.67 4.37 -9.56
N ALA A 455 -10.96 4.10 -9.49
CA ALA A 455 -11.58 3.01 -10.27
C ALA A 455 -11.44 3.24 -11.79
N GLU A 456 -11.56 4.48 -12.27
CA GLU A 456 -11.30 4.82 -13.69
C GLU A 456 -9.82 4.64 -14.04
N CYS A 457 -8.89 4.95 -13.14
CA CYS A 457 -7.46 4.67 -13.32
C CYS A 457 -7.20 3.15 -13.46
N PHE A 458 -7.87 2.31 -12.68
CA PHE A 458 -7.75 0.86 -12.79
C PHE A 458 -8.35 0.32 -14.09
N LYS A 459 -9.52 0.81 -14.51
CA LYS A 459 -10.11 0.48 -15.82
C LYS A 459 -9.19 0.88 -16.98
N LEU A 460 -8.58 2.07 -16.91
CA LEU A 460 -7.61 2.53 -17.89
C LEU A 460 -6.41 1.57 -17.94
N ARG A 461 -5.87 1.17 -16.78
CA ARG A 461 -4.77 0.23 -16.70
C ARG A 461 -5.11 -1.12 -17.33
N ASP A 462 -6.31 -1.66 -17.08
CA ASP A 462 -6.78 -2.91 -17.68
C ASP A 462 -6.96 -2.77 -19.20
N ARG A 463 -7.57 -1.68 -19.65
CA ARG A 463 -7.80 -1.40 -21.08
C ARG A 463 -6.51 -1.30 -21.88
N TYR A 464 -5.47 -0.70 -21.31
CA TYR A 464 -4.18 -0.48 -21.95
C TYR A 464 -3.08 -1.35 -21.37
N GLU A 465 -3.43 -2.53 -20.80
CA GLU A 465 -2.51 -3.40 -20.08
C GLU A 465 -1.26 -3.75 -20.88
N HIS A 466 -1.39 -4.04 -22.16
CA HIS A 466 -0.29 -4.40 -23.04
C HIS A 466 0.76 -3.29 -23.19
N ILE A 467 0.38 -2.02 -23.02
CA ILE A 467 1.29 -0.86 -23.03
C ILE A 467 1.74 -0.54 -21.61
N LEU A 468 0.80 -0.35 -20.68
CA LEU A 468 1.11 0.16 -19.35
C LEU A 468 1.86 -0.85 -18.46
N ARG A 469 1.70 -2.15 -18.74
CA ARG A 469 2.37 -3.21 -17.98
C ARG A 469 3.70 -3.68 -18.61
N ARG A 470 3.87 -3.51 -19.93
CA ARG A 470 5.02 -4.07 -20.67
C ARG A 470 5.64 -3.11 -21.68
N GLY A 471 5.13 -1.89 -21.81
CA GLY A 471 5.66 -0.89 -22.72
C GLY A 471 6.93 -0.23 -22.19
N SER A 472 7.77 0.26 -23.09
CA SER A 472 8.92 1.08 -22.74
C SER A 472 8.49 2.29 -21.92
N TYR A 473 9.34 2.71 -21.00
CA TYR A 473 9.21 3.95 -20.26
C TYR A 473 10.13 5.00 -20.89
N ILE A 474 9.56 6.10 -21.33
CA ILE A 474 10.28 7.14 -22.07
C ILE A 474 10.09 8.45 -21.33
N VAL A 475 11.16 8.97 -20.75
CA VAL A 475 11.13 10.29 -20.10
C VAL A 475 11.23 11.36 -21.18
N LEU A 476 10.29 12.30 -21.17
CA LEU A 476 10.20 13.36 -22.19
C LEU A 476 10.91 14.63 -21.73
N ASP A 477 11.70 15.23 -22.65
CA ASP A 477 12.36 16.49 -22.40
C ASP A 477 11.36 17.64 -22.28
N LYS A 478 11.66 18.60 -21.41
CA LYS A 478 10.82 19.76 -21.13
C LYS A 478 11.60 21.06 -21.19
N GLU A 479 10.90 22.12 -21.54
CA GLU A 479 11.41 23.50 -21.50
C GLU A 479 10.43 24.38 -20.69
N LYS A 480 10.92 25.45 -20.09
CA LYS A 480 10.13 26.44 -19.32
C LYS A 480 9.46 25.88 -18.04
N ASP A 481 10.04 24.85 -17.44
CA ASP A 481 9.66 24.32 -16.13
C ASP A 481 10.89 24.41 -15.19
N PRO A 482 11.22 25.60 -14.67
CA PRO A 482 12.48 25.83 -13.95
C PRO A 482 12.55 25.08 -12.61
N GLN A 483 11.42 24.71 -12.04
CA GLN A 483 11.34 23.94 -10.81
C GLN A 483 11.14 22.45 -11.07
N ASP A 484 11.05 22.05 -12.35
CA ASP A 484 10.87 20.67 -12.77
C ASP A 484 9.68 19.95 -12.08
N GLN A 485 8.52 20.63 -12.05
CA GLN A 485 7.32 20.10 -11.40
C GLN A 485 6.44 19.27 -12.35
N ILE A 486 6.62 19.40 -13.65
CA ILE A 486 5.85 18.62 -14.62
C ILE A 486 6.49 17.25 -14.83
N ILE A 487 5.75 16.22 -14.46
CA ILE A 487 6.04 14.83 -14.77
C ILE A 487 5.55 14.56 -16.20
N ALA A 488 6.47 14.27 -17.12
CA ALA A 488 6.13 13.98 -18.50
C ALA A 488 6.84 12.72 -18.98
N PHE A 489 6.08 11.71 -19.36
CA PHE A 489 6.61 10.47 -19.90
C PHE A 489 5.66 9.82 -20.89
N ALA A 490 6.19 8.94 -21.71
CA ALA A 490 5.42 8.08 -22.59
C ALA A 490 5.62 6.60 -22.23
N ARG A 491 4.56 5.81 -22.41
CA ARG A 491 4.61 4.35 -22.43
C ARG A 491 4.36 3.89 -23.87
N HIS A 492 5.26 3.14 -24.43
CA HIS A 492 5.18 2.75 -25.85
C HIS A 492 5.33 1.24 -26.03
N ARG A 493 4.49 0.66 -26.87
CA ARG A 493 4.61 -0.73 -27.31
C ARG A 493 3.87 -0.96 -28.63
N GLN A 494 4.51 -1.66 -29.57
CA GLN A 494 3.90 -2.09 -30.84
C GLN A 494 3.17 -0.98 -31.60
N GLY A 495 3.80 0.18 -31.71
CA GLY A 495 3.26 1.32 -32.45
C GLY A 495 2.17 2.13 -31.71
N LYS A 496 1.84 1.76 -30.48
CA LYS A 496 0.87 2.47 -29.63
C LYS A 496 1.58 3.20 -28.50
N THR A 497 1.16 4.42 -28.23
CA THR A 497 1.75 5.28 -27.19
C THR A 497 0.70 5.85 -26.27
N ILE A 498 0.96 5.74 -24.98
CA ILE A 498 0.25 6.45 -23.92
C ILE A 498 1.16 7.57 -23.43
N LEU A 499 0.75 8.80 -23.61
CA LEU A 499 1.42 10.01 -23.11
C LEU A 499 0.83 10.39 -21.77
N VAL A 500 1.66 10.58 -20.75
CA VAL A 500 1.29 11.03 -19.41
C VAL A 500 1.92 12.38 -19.13
N ILE A 501 1.09 13.33 -18.72
CA ILE A 501 1.50 14.67 -18.30
C ILE A 501 0.84 14.97 -16.96
N ALA A 502 1.63 15.22 -15.93
CA ALA A 502 1.12 15.51 -14.60
C ALA A 502 1.88 16.67 -13.94
N ASN A 503 1.21 17.37 -13.05
CA ASN A 503 1.81 18.40 -12.24
C ASN A 503 2.01 17.88 -10.82
N LYS A 504 3.26 17.79 -10.37
CA LYS A 504 3.60 17.39 -9.01
C LYS A 504 3.22 18.45 -7.97
N ASP A 505 3.28 19.73 -8.36
CA ASP A 505 2.87 20.82 -7.48
C ASP A 505 1.34 20.81 -7.31
N VAL A 506 0.90 20.56 -6.08
CA VAL A 506 -0.52 20.49 -5.72
C VAL A 506 -1.14 21.87 -5.43
N ASN A 507 -0.33 22.93 -5.44
CA ASN A 507 -0.74 24.28 -5.08
C ASN A 507 -0.73 25.25 -6.26
N HIS A 508 0.16 25.05 -7.24
CA HIS A 508 0.36 26.01 -8.31
C HIS A 508 0.19 25.39 -9.70
N THR A 509 -0.35 26.20 -10.61
CA THR A 509 -0.38 25.87 -12.04
C THR A 509 1.01 26.05 -12.64
N VAL A 510 1.47 25.08 -13.42
CA VAL A 510 2.78 25.10 -14.08
C VAL A 510 2.59 25.10 -15.60
N ALA A 511 3.31 26.02 -16.29
CA ALA A 511 3.35 26.09 -17.74
C ALA A 511 4.70 25.58 -18.25
N CYS A 512 4.67 24.73 -19.27
CA CYS A 512 5.88 24.17 -19.88
C CYS A 512 5.67 23.83 -21.36
N LYS A 513 6.76 23.47 -22.02
CA LYS A 513 6.79 22.85 -23.34
C LYS A 513 7.39 21.47 -23.25
N ILE A 514 6.70 20.47 -23.74
CA ILE A 514 7.10 19.06 -23.68
C ILE A 514 7.46 18.60 -25.09
N LYS A 515 8.67 18.08 -25.27
CA LYS A 515 9.12 17.54 -26.56
C LYS A 515 8.54 16.15 -26.77
N VAL A 516 7.73 16.01 -27.83
CA VAL A 516 7.17 14.74 -28.27
C VAL A 516 7.52 14.57 -29.75
N PRO A 517 8.71 14.05 -30.07
CA PRO A 517 9.32 14.17 -31.39
C PRO A 517 8.46 13.72 -32.59
N THR A 518 7.56 12.79 -32.35
CA THR A 518 6.67 12.23 -33.38
C THR A 518 5.27 12.84 -33.39
N MET A 519 5.00 13.87 -32.58
CA MET A 519 3.73 14.57 -32.55
C MET A 519 3.45 15.30 -33.89
N SER A 520 2.26 15.08 -34.42
CA SER A 520 1.78 15.77 -35.61
C SER A 520 1.20 17.13 -35.28
N GLU A 521 1.27 18.07 -36.24
CA GLU A 521 0.64 19.38 -36.11
C GLU A 521 -0.89 19.26 -35.84
N ASN A 522 -1.38 20.00 -34.86
CA ASN A 522 -2.81 20.01 -34.47
C ASN A 522 -3.41 18.64 -34.09
N GLN A 523 -2.58 17.66 -33.73
CA GLN A 523 -3.09 16.37 -33.23
C GLN A 523 -3.97 16.57 -31.99
N LYS A 524 -5.16 15.98 -31.98
CA LYS A 524 -6.06 16.05 -30.82
C LYS A 524 -5.53 15.20 -29.66
N LEU A 525 -5.54 15.78 -28.49
CA LEU A 525 -5.26 15.10 -27.23
C LEU A 525 -6.59 14.84 -26.51
N ASN A 526 -7.04 13.58 -26.52
CA ASN A 526 -8.21 13.15 -25.78
C ASN A 526 -7.76 12.57 -24.44
N ASN A 527 -8.08 13.24 -23.33
CA ASN A 527 -7.78 12.74 -22.01
C ASN A 527 -8.62 11.49 -21.73
N LEU A 528 -7.95 10.40 -21.34
CA LEU A 528 -8.57 9.10 -21.07
C LEU A 528 -9.11 8.99 -19.63
N LEU A 529 -8.74 9.93 -18.75
CA LEU A 529 -9.19 9.99 -17.37
C LEU A 529 -10.24 11.09 -17.16
N PRO A 530 -11.15 10.93 -16.19
CA PRO A 530 -12.10 11.97 -15.80
C PRO A 530 -11.40 13.27 -15.36
N SER A 531 -12.08 14.37 -15.52
CA SER A 531 -11.64 15.66 -14.98
C SER A 531 -11.85 15.75 -13.47
N TYR A 532 -10.93 16.41 -12.76
CA TYR A 532 -11.05 16.78 -11.35
C TYR A 532 -10.30 18.10 -11.09
N GLY A 533 -10.69 18.83 -10.05
CA GLY A 533 -10.03 20.10 -9.72
C GLY A 533 -10.11 21.13 -10.86
N GLN A 534 -9.12 22.00 -10.98
CA GLN A 534 -9.03 23.02 -12.02
C GLN A 534 -8.69 22.40 -13.39
N GLU A 535 -9.10 23.04 -14.46
CA GLU A 535 -8.79 22.58 -15.83
C GLU A 535 -7.39 22.96 -16.28
N SER A 536 -6.76 22.05 -17.02
CA SER A 536 -5.49 22.26 -17.70
C SER A 536 -5.73 22.62 -19.18
N LYS A 537 -4.75 23.27 -19.80
CA LYS A 537 -4.79 23.65 -21.22
C LYS A 537 -3.63 23.05 -21.97
N PHE A 538 -3.87 22.58 -23.19
CA PHE A 538 -2.86 21.98 -24.07
C PHE A 538 -2.95 22.59 -25.46
N GLN A 539 -1.78 22.87 -26.05
CA GLN A 539 -1.65 23.31 -27.43
C GLN A 539 -0.63 22.40 -28.13
N VAL A 540 -1.06 21.72 -29.16
CA VAL A 540 -0.22 20.81 -29.93
C VAL A 540 0.37 21.52 -31.13
N SER A 541 1.66 21.37 -31.31
CA SER A 541 2.40 21.73 -32.51
C SER A 541 3.29 20.58 -32.95
N LYS A 542 3.89 20.67 -34.13
CA LYS A 542 4.76 19.61 -34.64
C LYS A 542 5.93 19.36 -33.69
N GLY A 543 6.00 18.13 -33.16
CA GLY A 543 7.06 17.69 -32.24
C GLY A 543 6.96 18.20 -30.81
N GLU A 544 5.91 18.92 -30.45
CA GLU A 544 5.82 19.60 -29.15
C GLU A 544 4.37 19.69 -28.62
N VAL A 545 4.23 19.66 -27.30
CA VAL A 545 3.00 19.97 -26.57
C VAL A 545 3.29 21.12 -25.62
N GLY A 546 2.70 22.30 -25.88
CA GLY A 546 2.60 23.37 -24.89
C GLY A 546 1.53 23.01 -23.86
N ALA A 547 1.86 23.02 -22.58
CA ALA A 547 0.97 22.62 -21.49
C ALA A 547 0.90 23.68 -20.41
N VAL A 548 -0.31 23.96 -19.93
CA VAL A 548 -0.56 24.71 -18.69
C VAL A 548 -1.32 23.75 -17.79
N VAL A 549 -0.62 23.12 -16.85
CA VAL A 549 -1.14 22.02 -16.04
C VAL A 549 -1.52 22.54 -14.66
N ALA A 550 -2.79 22.39 -14.32
CA ALA A 550 -3.34 22.84 -13.06
C ALA A 550 -2.77 22.02 -11.86
N PRO A 551 -2.91 22.50 -10.62
CA PRO A 551 -2.34 21.87 -9.42
C PRO A 551 -2.75 20.41 -9.28
N GLY A 552 -1.77 19.52 -9.05
CA GLY A 552 -1.96 18.10 -8.80
C GLY A 552 -2.72 17.33 -9.90
N ARG A 553 -2.83 17.89 -11.13
CA ARG A 553 -3.54 17.22 -12.24
C ARG A 553 -2.65 16.19 -12.92
N ILE A 554 -3.27 15.09 -13.29
CA ILE A 554 -2.70 14.09 -14.19
C ILE A 554 -3.58 13.92 -15.42
N HIS A 555 -2.97 13.87 -16.59
CA HIS A 555 -3.60 13.64 -17.88
C HIS A 555 -2.95 12.46 -18.58
N VAL A 556 -3.76 11.61 -19.17
CA VAL A 556 -3.33 10.42 -19.88
C VAL A 556 -3.96 10.43 -21.26
N PHE A 557 -3.14 10.41 -22.30
CA PHE A 557 -3.58 10.51 -23.69
C PHE A 557 -3.11 9.29 -24.49
N GLU A 558 -3.96 8.75 -25.34
CA GLU A 558 -3.53 7.87 -26.41
C GLU A 558 -3.13 8.74 -27.60
N ILE A 559 -1.92 8.53 -28.13
CA ILE A 559 -1.40 9.29 -29.26
C ILE A 559 -0.82 8.34 -30.30
N ASP A 560 -0.98 8.71 -31.57
CA ASP A 560 -0.34 8.03 -32.68
C ASP A 560 1.08 8.58 -32.87
N THR A 561 2.04 7.89 -32.31
CA THR A 561 3.47 8.24 -32.41
C THR A 561 4.28 6.98 -32.70
N PRO A 562 4.11 6.38 -33.90
CA PRO A 562 4.92 5.23 -34.28
C PRO A 562 6.39 5.58 -34.18
N GLN A 563 7.23 4.70 -33.62
CA GLN A 563 8.69 4.90 -33.53
C GLN A 563 9.17 6.00 -32.55
N ILE A 564 8.37 6.45 -31.57
CA ILE A 564 8.82 7.43 -30.58
C ILE A 564 10.13 7.02 -29.88
N GLU A 565 10.37 5.72 -29.72
CA GLU A 565 11.60 5.17 -29.12
C GLU A 565 12.85 5.48 -29.95
N LEU A 566 12.75 5.67 -31.28
CA LEU A 566 13.88 5.97 -32.15
C LEU A 566 14.33 7.43 -32.04
N TYR A 567 13.48 8.30 -31.57
CA TYR A 567 13.71 9.74 -31.49
C TYR A 567 13.90 10.25 -30.05
N SER A 568 13.92 9.35 -29.09
CA SER A 568 14.07 9.69 -27.67
C SER A 568 15.38 9.12 -27.12
N ASN A 569 16.14 9.95 -26.41
CA ASN A 569 17.39 9.54 -25.79
C ASN A 569 17.22 8.82 -24.45
N ASN A 570 16.03 8.92 -23.82
CA ASN A 570 15.74 8.45 -22.48
C ASN A 570 14.69 7.33 -22.52
N VAL A 571 15.04 6.21 -23.15
CA VAL A 571 14.16 5.03 -23.33
C VAL A 571 14.62 3.90 -22.42
N TYR A 572 13.72 3.44 -21.56
CA TYR A 572 13.97 2.35 -20.63
C TYR A 572 12.97 1.22 -20.90
N LYS A 573 13.47 -0.01 -21.05
CA LYS A 573 12.62 -1.17 -21.35
C LYS A 573 12.15 -1.81 -20.04
N GLN A 574 10.88 -2.15 -20.01
CA GLN A 574 10.33 -3.02 -19.01
C GLN A 574 10.31 -4.45 -19.59
N HIS A 575 10.95 -5.40 -18.91
CA HIS A 575 11.07 -6.80 -19.31
C HIS A 575 10.02 -7.69 -18.65
#